data_cbbc8797a51e1b67ddf865137a68d7f0
#
_entry.id   cbbc8797a51e1b67ddf865137a68d7f0
#
_cell.length_a   1.000
_cell.length_b   1.000
_cell.length_c   1.000
_cell.angle_alpha   90.00
_cell.angle_beta   90.00
_cell.angle_gamma   90.00
#
_symmetry.space_group_name_H-M   'P 1'
#
loop_
_entity.id
_entity.type
_entity.pdbx_description
1 polymer ?
#
loop_
_entity_poly.entity_id
_entity_poly.type
_entity_poly.pdbx_seq_one_letter_code
_entity_poly.pdbx_strand_id
1 'polypeptide(L)'
;MKTIACILLFAGLLLIAGIHSTNAREQITFWTTEVEKDRLEIQKEIAAEFTKKHNIEVRVVPVGENHLAERTTAAFAAKSLPDVIYHPLDYTVGWADEGILDSRAATGVVNSLGEKTFSRGPLSLVQVEGGYGAVPADGWGQLLLYRKDLFNEKDLAPPDSWNRILTAAEALHDPPRMWGFEAATDPSQVYMQQVFEHFALSNNVKLTTKEGEVDLNTPAMLETLEFYKALTSFSPPGNLYWLHTRMDYLSGRAAMIIWSPFILDELSGLRRDQPVVPDIARKEQGWLARNTGFITSIRGPSGEAQYGQPSYFGISCDANKEAAGKWVQFLLTEGYLKWLAIAAEGKLPLRKGTPERPDFFVEGWINLEFGGASGARISRFYGMDVVRAIVDGADNFDRWGFKEGKGPLIFKIYRTKVISEVIKRFLDNEITATEAAEMMDRLV
;
A
#
# COMPACT_ATOMS: atom_id res chain seq x y z
N MET A 1 44.52 67.93 -60.56
CA MET A 1 43.87 68.33 -59.26
C MET A 1 43.83 67.09 -58.41
N LYS A 2 44.33 67.18 -57.21
CA LYS A 2 44.90 66.08 -56.40
C LYS A 2 43.81 65.26 -55.66
N THR A 3 43.82 63.95 -55.88
CA THR A 3 42.97 62.95 -55.13
C THR A 3 43.84 62.35 -54.06
N ILE A 4 43.44 62.53 -52.77
CA ILE A 4 44.10 61.95 -51.63
C ILE A 4 43.37 60.62 -51.29
N ALA A 5 44.11 59.51 -51.31
CA ALA A 5 43.65 58.21 -50.92
C ALA A 5 43.85 58.04 -49.39
N CYS A 6 42.77 57.80 -48.63
CA CYS A 6 42.84 57.37 -47.23
C CYS A 6 42.86 55.85 -47.18
N ILE A 7 43.95 55.29 -46.68
CA ILE A 7 44.06 53.87 -46.31
C ILE A 7 43.57 53.70 -44.87
N LEU A 8 42.47 53.01 -44.68
CA LEU A 8 41.98 52.58 -43.38
C LEU A 8 42.49 51.16 -43.05
N LEU A 9 43.40 51.04 -42.08
CA LEU A 9 43.78 49.76 -41.43
C LEU A 9 42.65 49.27 -40.55
N PHE A 10 42.04 48.12 -40.90
CA PHE A 10 41.15 47.39 -40.03
C PHE A 10 42.02 46.44 -39.22
N ALA A 11 42.21 46.73 -37.89
CA ALA A 11 42.74 45.79 -36.92
C ALA A 11 41.63 44.88 -36.47
N GLY A 12 41.64 43.65 -36.97
CA GLY A 12 40.67 42.61 -36.52
C GLY A 12 40.99 42.13 -35.06
N LEU A 13 40.19 42.53 -34.10
CA LEU A 13 40.17 41.92 -32.77
C LEU A 13 39.38 40.61 -32.87
N LEU A 14 40.06 39.47 -32.90
CA LEU A 14 39.49 38.16 -32.71
C LEU A 14 39.10 38.03 -31.21
N LEU A 15 37.84 38.33 -30.86
CA LEU A 15 37.23 37.93 -29.63
C LEU A 15 37.02 36.40 -29.67
N ILE A 16 37.92 35.65 -29.04
CA ILE A 16 37.66 34.24 -28.68
C ILE A 16 36.60 34.26 -27.56
N ALA A 17 35.32 34.24 -27.93
CA ALA A 17 34.25 33.93 -27.02
C ALA A 17 34.42 32.48 -26.61
N GLY A 18 35.08 32.27 -25.47
CA GLY A 18 35.08 30.97 -24.78
C GLY A 18 33.65 30.61 -24.48
N ILE A 19 33.06 29.68 -25.25
CA ILE A 19 31.82 29.05 -24.94
C ILE A 19 32.08 28.24 -23.68
N HIS A 20 31.85 28.86 -22.50
CA HIS A 20 31.64 28.11 -21.27
C HIS A 20 30.28 27.42 -21.48
N SER A 21 30.33 26.22 -22.06
CA SER A 21 29.23 25.27 -21.92
C SER A 21 29.10 25.01 -20.40
N THR A 22 28.26 25.78 -19.76
CA THR A 22 27.73 25.35 -18.48
C THR A 22 26.97 24.07 -18.78
N ASN A 23 27.60 22.92 -18.57
CA ASN A 23 26.90 21.65 -18.58
C ASN A 23 25.76 21.82 -17.56
N ALA A 24 24.58 22.17 -18.04
CA ALA A 24 23.37 22.15 -17.19
C ALA A 24 23.33 20.76 -16.62
N ARG A 25 23.29 20.69 -15.28
CA ARG A 25 23.18 19.42 -14.57
C ARG A 25 21.95 18.70 -15.10
N GLU A 26 22.08 17.43 -15.41
CA GLU A 26 20.96 16.58 -15.77
C GLU A 26 19.89 16.63 -14.66
N GLN A 27 18.63 16.78 -15.01
CA GLN A 27 17.54 16.93 -14.06
C GLN A 27 16.42 15.94 -14.40
N ILE A 28 15.85 15.30 -13.37
CA ILE A 28 14.63 14.51 -13.47
C ILE A 28 13.55 15.07 -12.53
N THR A 29 12.28 14.81 -12.87
CA THR A 29 11.12 15.20 -12.07
C THR A 29 10.52 13.94 -11.43
N PHE A 30 10.34 13.98 -10.12
CA PHE A 30 9.70 12.92 -9.33
C PHE A 30 8.39 13.43 -8.75
N TRP A 31 7.26 12.85 -9.16
CA TRP A 31 5.96 13.09 -8.54
C TRP A 31 5.72 12.11 -7.41
N THR A 32 5.22 12.63 -6.28
CA THR A 32 4.97 11.85 -5.08
C THR A 32 3.63 12.19 -4.45
N THR A 33 2.91 11.16 -3.97
CA THR A 33 1.68 11.32 -3.18
C THR A 33 1.94 11.55 -1.69
N GLU A 34 3.19 11.48 -1.25
CA GLU A 34 3.61 11.84 0.12
C GLU A 34 3.77 13.34 0.22
N VAL A 35 2.66 14.04 0.53
CA VAL A 35 2.55 15.50 0.39
C VAL A 35 2.76 16.28 1.69
N GLU A 36 2.75 15.63 2.85
CA GLU A 36 2.96 16.25 4.15
C GLU A 36 4.35 16.86 4.25
N LYS A 37 4.45 18.00 4.94
CA LYS A 37 5.67 18.80 4.96
C LYS A 37 6.90 18.04 5.46
N ASP A 38 6.77 17.32 6.57
CA ASP A 38 7.82 16.49 7.17
C ASP A 38 8.25 15.34 6.26
N ARG A 39 7.29 14.70 5.58
CA ARG A 39 7.53 13.65 4.60
C ARG A 39 8.26 14.17 3.36
N LEU A 40 7.90 15.37 2.89
CA LEU A 40 8.57 16.02 1.77
C LEU A 40 10.02 16.42 2.10
N GLU A 41 10.30 16.79 3.34
CA GLU A 41 11.66 17.12 3.80
C GLU A 41 12.57 15.91 3.69
N ILE A 42 12.13 14.75 4.17
CA ILE A 42 12.89 13.49 4.03
C ILE A 42 13.15 13.15 2.55
N GLN A 43 12.14 13.30 1.69
CA GLN A 43 12.29 13.02 0.25
C GLN A 43 13.32 13.96 -0.42
N LYS A 44 13.33 15.23 -0.02
CA LYS A 44 14.33 16.21 -0.52
C LYS A 44 15.74 15.89 -0.04
N GLU A 45 15.88 15.38 1.19
CA GLU A 45 17.18 14.90 1.70
C GLU A 45 17.68 13.70 0.87
N ILE A 46 16.84 12.71 0.60
CA ILE A 46 17.19 11.58 -0.25
C ILE A 46 17.58 12.06 -1.66
N ALA A 47 16.82 13.02 -2.23
CA ALA A 47 17.11 13.61 -3.53
C ALA A 47 18.46 14.35 -3.55
N ALA A 48 18.81 15.08 -2.47
CA ALA A 48 20.09 15.76 -2.35
C ALA A 48 21.27 14.77 -2.27
N GLU A 49 21.12 13.66 -1.55
CA GLU A 49 22.13 12.59 -1.48
C GLU A 49 22.35 11.93 -2.84
N PHE A 50 21.26 11.61 -3.55
CA PHE A 50 21.32 11.11 -4.92
C PHE A 50 22.03 12.10 -5.86
N THR A 51 21.65 13.38 -5.80
CA THR A 51 22.25 14.44 -6.61
C THR A 51 23.75 14.55 -6.36
N LYS A 52 24.18 14.47 -5.10
CA LYS A 52 25.60 14.50 -4.73
C LYS A 52 26.39 13.32 -5.30
N LYS A 53 25.78 12.13 -5.34
CA LYS A 53 26.42 10.89 -5.77
C LYS A 53 26.44 10.75 -7.32
N HIS A 54 25.35 11.10 -7.98
CA HIS A 54 25.14 10.80 -9.41
C HIS A 54 25.25 12.03 -10.30
N ASN A 55 25.37 13.23 -9.74
CA ASN A 55 25.35 14.51 -10.46
C ASN A 55 24.08 14.73 -11.32
N ILE A 56 22.97 14.12 -10.91
CA ILE A 56 21.63 14.27 -11.52
C ILE A 56 20.75 14.96 -10.47
N GLU A 57 20.13 16.08 -10.82
CA GLU A 57 19.20 16.79 -9.93
C GLU A 57 17.83 16.10 -9.92
N VAL A 58 17.21 15.96 -8.75
CA VAL A 58 15.85 15.43 -8.61
C VAL A 58 14.92 16.51 -8.10
N ARG A 59 13.97 16.92 -8.93
CA ARG A 59 12.89 17.83 -8.55
C ARG A 59 11.72 17.05 -7.98
N VAL A 60 11.60 17.03 -6.65
CA VAL A 60 10.46 16.41 -5.95
C VAL A 60 9.23 17.32 -6.06
N VAL A 61 8.14 16.80 -6.61
CA VAL A 61 6.88 17.53 -6.82
C VAL A 61 5.74 16.79 -6.11
N PRO A 62 5.15 17.38 -5.04
CA PRO A 62 4.01 16.78 -4.38
C PRO A 62 2.76 16.86 -5.27
N VAL A 63 2.01 15.77 -5.33
CA VAL A 63 0.73 15.64 -6.03
C VAL A 63 -0.23 14.88 -5.13
N GLY A 64 -1.26 15.56 -4.63
CA GLY A 64 -2.26 14.88 -3.80
C GLY A 64 -2.89 13.70 -4.53
N GLU A 65 -3.09 12.60 -3.83
CA GLU A 65 -3.57 11.33 -4.40
C GLU A 65 -4.87 11.52 -5.18
N ASN A 66 -5.80 12.32 -4.67
CA ASN A 66 -7.08 12.63 -5.32
C ASN A 66 -6.96 13.36 -6.67
N HIS A 67 -5.81 13.97 -6.95
CA HIS A 67 -5.52 14.70 -8.20
C HIS A 67 -4.55 13.96 -9.11
N LEU A 68 -3.99 12.83 -8.65
CA LEU A 68 -2.92 12.15 -9.36
C LEU A 68 -3.37 11.65 -10.73
N ALA A 69 -4.53 10.99 -10.81
CA ALA A 69 -5.04 10.43 -12.06
C ALA A 69 -5.32 11.52 -13.11
N GLU A 70 -6.05 12.57 -12.74
CA GLU A 70 -6.36 13.69 -13.64
C GLU A 70 -5.10 14.39 -14.16
N ARG A 71 -4.17 14.67 -13.24
CA ARG A 71 -2.91 15.33 -13.57
C ARG A 71 -2.03 14.47 -14.47
N THR A 72 -1.97 13.16 -14.25
CA THR A 72 -1.20 12.23 -15.08
C THR A 72 -1.78 12.14 -16.49
N THR A 73 -3.11 12.02 -16.63
CA THR A 73 -3.78 12.01 -17.92
C THR A 73 -3.54 13.29 -18.71
N ALA A 74 -3.65 14.44 -18.06
CA ALA A 74 -3.37 15.73 -18.70
C ALA A 74 -1.90 15.87 -19.14
N ALA A 75 -0.95 15.44 -18.29
CA ALA A 75 0.48 15.47 -18.62
C ALA A 75 0.83 14.49 -19.74
N PHE A 76 0.23 13.32 -19.79
CA PHE A 76 0.40 12.35 -20.87
C PHE A 76 -0.05 12.93 -22.23
N ALA A 77 -1.25 13.51 -22.25
CA ALA A 77 -1.77 14.17 -23.46
C ALA A 77 -0.86 15.33 -23.94
N ALA A 78 -0.23 16.05 -23.00
CA ALA A 78 0.69 17.15 -23.27
C ALA A 78 2.14 16.71 -23.53
N LYS A 79 2.47 15.43 -23.47
CA LYS A 79 3.84 14.87 -23.54
C LYS A 79 4.78 15.55 -22.55
N SER A 80 4.35 15.67 -21.31
CA SER A 80 5.04 16.36 -20.22
C SER A 80 4.95 15.60 -18.90
N LEU A 81 4.90 14.27 -18.97
CA LEU A 81 4.94 13.43 -17.78
C LEU A 81 6.23 13.66 -16.98
N PRO A 82 6.21 13.50 -15.66
CA PRO A 82 7.44 13.45 -14.86
C PRO A 82 8.21 12.18 -15.21
N ASP A 83 9.49 12.13 -14.84
CA ASP A 83 10.30 10.93 -15.08
C ASP A 83 9.88 9.75 -14.21
N VAL A 84 9.55 10.00 -12.93
CA VAL A 84 9.11 8.98 -12.00
C VAL A 84 7.85 9.43 -11.27
N ILE A 85 6.91 8.51 -11.06
CA ILE A 85 5.67 8.71 -10.33
C ILE A 85 5.60 7.67 -9.18
N TYR A 86 5.48 8.14 -7.94
CA TYR A 86 5.09 7.28 -6.83
C TYR A 86 3.56 7.23 -6.74
N HIS A 87 3.01 6.03 -6.83
CA HIS A 87 1.55 5.84 -6.94
C HIS A 87 1.08 4.51 -6.32
N PRO A 88 -0.19 4.41 -5.86
CA PRO A 88 -0.77 3.16 -5.40
C PRO A 88 -1.01 2.17 -6.55
N LEU A 89 -1.22 0.90 -6.20
CA LEU A 89 -1.52 -0.21 -7.11
C LEU A 89 -2.60 0.12 -8.16
N ASP A 90 -3.63 0.85 -7.73
CA ASP A 90 -4.85 1.09 -8.50
C ASP A 90 -4.62 1.65 -9.91
N TYR A 91 -3.50 2.32 -10.13
CA TYR A 91 -3.16 2.93 -11.44
C TYR A 91 -2.23 2.08 -12.28
N THR A 92 -1.43 1.18 -11.67
CA THR A 92 -0.25 0.59 -12.32
C THR A 92 -0.58 -0.12 -13.62
N VAL A 93 -1.51 -1.07 -13.59
CA VAL A 93 -1.82 -1.92 -14.76
C VAL A 93 -2.46 -1.08 -15.87
N GLY A 94 -3.44 -0.23 -15.51
CA GLY A 94 -4.10 0.65 -16.48
C GLY A 94 -3.11 1.61 -17.15
N TRP A 95 -2.24 2.25 -16.39
CA TRP A 95 -1.23 3.16 -16.95
C TRP A 95 -0.15 2.44 -17.78
N ALA A 96 0.16 1.18 -17.46
CA ALA A 96 1.07 0.38 -18.27
C ALA A 96 0.41 0.02 -19.63
N ASP A 97 -0.87 -0.39 -19.62
CA ASP A 97 -1.63 -0.74 -20.81
C ASP A 97 -1.87 0.48 -21.72
N GLU A 98 -2.12 1.65 -21.13
CA GLU A 98 -2.25 2.93 -21.86
C GLU A 98 -0.92 3.49 -22.37
N GLY A 99 0.21 2.88 -22.02
CA GLY A 99 1.55 3.34 -22.43
C GLY A 99 2.02 4.59 -21.68
N ILE A 100 1.40 4.95 -20.55
CA ILE A 100 1.86 6.03 -19.67
C ILE A 100 3.13 5.61 -18.94
N LEU A 101 3.21 4.34 -18.47
CA LEU A 101 4.39 3.78 -17.83
C LEU A 101 5.22 2.95 -18.80
N ASP A 102 6.54 3.01 -18.64
CA ASP A 102 7.51 2.19 -19.37
C ASP A 102 7.82 0.90 -18.62
N SER A 103 7.10 -0.17 -18.96
CA SER A 103 7.25 -1.49 -18.34
C SER A 103 8.64 -2.11 -18.55
N ARG A 104 9.34 -1.77 -19.64
CA ARG A 104 10.72 -2.26 -19.89
C ARG A 104 11.71 -1.63 -18.92
N ALA A 105 11.57 -0.32 -18.70
CA ALA A 105 12.41 0.39 -17.75
C ALA A 105 12.17 -0.13 -16.31
N ALA A 106 10.92 -0.32 -15.90
CA ALA A 106 10.57 -0.88 -14.60
C ALA A 106 11.12 -2.30 -14.43
N THR A 107 10.93 -3.17 -15.42
CA THR A 107 11.48 -4.55 -15.43
C THR A 107 13.00 -4.55 -15.34
N GLY A 108 13.67 -3.63 -16.05
CA GLY A 108 15.12 -3.47 -15.98
C GLY A 108 15.61 -3.14 -14.57
N VAL A 109 14.90 -2.28 -13.84
CA VAL A 109 15.20 -1.95 -12.44
C VAL A 109 14.98 -3.16 -11.53
N VAL A 110 13.83 -3.86 -11.62
CA VAL A 110 13.56 -5.07 -10.81
C VAL A 110 14.66 -6.11 -11.01
N ASN A 111 15.02 -6.41 -12.26
CA ASN A 111 16.05 -7.37 -12.58
C ASN A 111 17.43 -6.97 -12.04
N SER A 112 17.80 -5.69 -12.15
CA SER A 112 19.09 -5.18 -11.67
C SER A 112 19.22 -5.25 -10.15
N LEU A 113 18.11 -5.07 -9.41
CA LEU A 113 18.03 -5.17 -7.96
C LEU A 113 17.91 -6.61 -7.47
N GLY A 114 17.60 -7.55 -8.35
CA GLY A 114 17.34 -8.95 -8.07
C GLY A 114 15.88 -9.21 -7.70
N GLU A 115 15.11 -9.75 -8.64
CA GLU A 115 13.67 -10.03 -8.49
C GLU A 115 13.32 -10.77 -7.18
N LYS A 116 14.15 -11.75 -6.80
CA LYS A 116 13.97 -12.55 -5.57
C LYS A 116 14.11 -11.74 -4.28
N THR A 117 14.61 -10.51 -4.34
CA THR A 117 14.70 -9.62 -3.17
C THR A 117 13.38 -8.92 -2.87
N PHE A 118 12.42 -8.96 -3.79
CA PHE A 118 11.08 -8.40 -3.64
C PHE A 118 10.08 -9.46 -3.16
N SER A 119 9.07 -9.02 -2.43
CA SER A 119 7.91 -9.84 -2.09
C SER A 119 7.14 -10.24 -3.36
N ARG A 120 6.71 -11.51 -3.43
CA ARG A 120 6.07 -12.09 -4.62
C ARG A 120 4.71 -11.48 -4.93
N GLY A 121 3.91 -11.22 -3.89
CA GLY A 121 2.56 -10.65 -4.06
C GLY A 121 2.58 -9.33 -4.83
N PRO A 122 3.29 -8.28 -4.38
CA PRO A 122 3.40 -7.01 -5.09
C PRO A 122 3.90 -7.12 -6.53
N LEU A 123 4.86 -7.99 -6.82
CA LEU A 123 5.31 -8.23 -8.20
C LEU A 123 4.20 -8.86 -9.05
N SER A 124 3.49 -9.86 -8.52
CA SER A 124 2.43 -10.55 -9.24
C SER A 124 1.24 -9.65 -9.59
N LEU A 125 0.97 -8.63 -8.77
CA LEU A 125 -0.13 -7.68 -8.97
C LEU A 125 0.11 -6.66 -10.08
N VAL A 126 1.36 -6.51 -10.53
CA VAL A 126 1.74 -5.57 -11.60
C VAL A 126 2.43 -6.24 -12.77
N GLN A 127 2.25 -7.56 -12.87
CA GLN A 127 2.76 -8.31 -14.01
C GLN A 127 2.01 -7.92 -15.27
N VAL A 128 2.76 -7.58 -16.32
CA VAL A 128 2.25 -7.23 -17.65
C VAL A 128 3.00 -8.06 -18.69
N GLU A 129 2.60 -7.97 -19.96
CA GLU A 129 3.29 -8.70 -21.03
C GLU A 129 4.79 -8.32 -21.05
N GLY A 130 5.63 -9.34 -20.83
CA GLY A 130 7.08 -9.20 -20.87
C GLY A 130 7.75 -8.61 -19.62
N GLY A 131 7.03 -8.42 -18.49
CA GLY A 131 7.65 -7.95 -17.26
C GLY A 131 6.69 -7.32 -16.23
N TYR A 132 7.08 -6.15 -15.72
CA TYR A 132 6.38 -5.45 -14.64
C TYR A 132 5.99 -4.03 -15.06
N GLY A 133 4.75 -3.62 -14.77
CA GLY A 133 4.25 -2.27 -15.07
C GLY A 133 4.93 -1.17 -14.25
N ALA A 134 5.38 -1.48 -13.04
CA ALA A 134 6.11 -0.56 -12.16
C ALA A 134 6.95 -1.35 -11.14
N VAL A 135 7.79 -0.64 -10.37
CA VAL A 135 8.70 -1.24 -9.37
C VAL A 135 8.07 -1.16 -7.98
N PRO A 136 7.87 -2.28 -7.24
CA PRO A 136 7.34 -2.23 -5.88
C PRO A 136 8.19 -1.35 -4.97
N ALA A 137 7.55 -0.41 -4.28
CA ALA A 137 8.20 0.53 -3.37
C ALA A 137 8.02 0.10 -1.91
N ASP A 138 6.82 0.22 -1.43
CA ASP A 138 6.38 -0.09 -0.08
C ASP A 138 4.88 -0.43 -0.10
N GLY A 139 4.30 -0.71 1.04
CA GLY A 139 2.87 -0.96 1.12
C GLY A 139 2.45 -1.48 2.47
N TRP A 140 1.18 -1.86 2.56
CA TRP A 140 0.62 -2.48 3.75
C TRP A 140 -0.35 -3.60 3.36
N GLY A 141 -0.49 -4.58 4.24
CA GLY A 141 -1.51 -5.62 4.12
C GLY A 141 -2.50 -5.53 5.28
N GLN A 142 -3.73 -5.99 5.04
CA GLN A 142 -4.65 -6.18 6.15
C GLN A 142 -4.12 -7.28 7.07
N LEU A 143 -4.31 -7.04 8.35
CA LEU A 143 -3.99 -7.95 9.44
C LEU A 143 -5.28 -8.25 10.19
N LEU A 144 -5.53 -9.50 10.52
CA LEU A 144 -6.49 -9.82 11.56
C LEU A 144 -5.76 -9.70 12.90
N LEU A 145 -6.17 -8.74 13.70
CA LEU A 145 -5.67 -8.52 15.05
C LEU A 145 -6.54 -9.26 16.04
N TYR A 146 -5.92 -9.91 17.04
CA TYR A 146 -6.64 -10.60 18.10
C TYR A 146 -5.98 -10.43 19.48
N ARG A 147 -6.75 -10.44 20.52
CA ARG A 147 -6.33 -10.30 21.91
C ARG A 147 -5.76 -11.62 22.44
N LYS A 148 -4.42 -11.79 22.40
CA LYS A 148 -3.73 -13.01 22.87
C LYS A 148 -4.06 -13.36 24.32
N ASP A 149 -4.22 -12.37 25.18
CA ASP A 149 -4.58 -12.59 26.59
C ASP A 149 -5.96 -13.24 26.73
N LEU A 150 -6.97 -12.80 25.96
CA LEU A 150 -8.30 -13.40 25.98
C LEU A 150 -8.32 -14.80 25.34
N PHE A 151 -7.55 -14.99 24.28
CA PHE A 151 -7.39 -16.29 23.63
C PHE A 151 -6.73 -17.30 24.56
N ASN A 152 -5.69 -16.90 25.28
CA ASN A 152 -5.01 -17.74 26.27
C ASN A 152 -5.94 -18.09 27.45
N GLU A 153 -6.76 -17.13 27.93
CA GLU A 153 -7.72 -17.36 29.01
C GLU A 153 -8.77 -18.43 28.65
N LYS A 154 -9.15 -18.48 27.36
CA LYS A 154 -10.18 -19.41 26.86
C LYS A 154 -9.60 -20.63 26.13
N ASP A 155 -8.27 -20.81 26.15
CA ASP A 155 -7.58 -21.92 25.46
C ASP A 155 -7.92 -21.98 23.95
N LEU A 156 -8.00 -20.80 23.29
CA LEU A 156 -8.33 -20.69 21.89
C LEU A 156 -7.07 -20.68 21.03
N ALA A 157 -7.11 -21.42 19.92
CA ALA A 157 -6.06 -21.36 18.91
C ALA A 157 -6.09 -20.02 18.13
N PRO A 158 -4.94 -19.53 17.60
CA PRO A 158 -4.91 -18.35 16.76
C PRO A 158 -5.95 -18.38 15.63
N PRO A 159 -6.65 -17.27 15.32
CA PRO A 159 -7.79 -17.23 14.40
C PRO A 159 -7.33 -17.13 12.92
N ASP A 160 -6.57 -18.12 12.44
CA ASP A 160 -5.97 -18.14 11.09
C ASP A 160 -6.90 -18.67 10.00
N SER A 161 -8.12 -19.10 10.36
CA SER A 161 -9.08 -19.66 9.41
C SER A 161 -10.51 -19.27 9.78
N TRP A 162 -11.41 -19.31 8.83
CA TRP A 162 -12.82 -18.95 9.02
C TRP A 162 -13.45 -19.65 10.23
N ASN A 163 -13.26 -20.97 10.36
CA ASN A 163 -13.80 -21.72 11.50
C ASN A 163 -13.23 -21.24 12.84
N ARG A 164 -11.92 -20.98 12.91
CA ARG A 164 -11.28 -20.48 14.14
C ARG A 164 -11.71 -19.07 14.46
N ILE A 165 -11.92 -18.21 13.45
CA ILE A 165 -12.44 -16.86 13.63
C ILE A 165 -13.84 -16.92 14.22
N LEU A 166 -14.76 -17.72 13.66
CA LEU A 166 -16.13 -17.86 14.18
C LEU A 166 -16.16 -18.46 15.58
N THR A 167 -15.38 -19.54 15.82
CA THR A 167 -15.29 -20.16 17.15
C THR A 167 -14.80 -19.17 18.21
N ALA A 168 -13.78 -18.39 17.89
CA ALA A 168 -13.25 -17.38 18.81
C ALA A 168 -14.22 -16.20 18.99
N ALA A 169 -14.86 -15.76 17.91
CA ALA A 169 -15.85 -14.69 17.97
C ALA A 169 -17.01 -15.07 18.91
N GLU A 170 -17.55 -16.28 18.79
CA GLU A 170 -18.61 -16.80 19.66
C GLU A 170 -18.14 -16.91 21.12
N ALA A 171 -16.96 -17.51 21.34
CA ALA A 171 -16.43 -17.77 22.69
C ALA A 171 -16.09 -16.50 23.47
N LEU A 172 -15.79 -15.40 22.79
CA LEU A 172 -15.38 -14.13 23.37
C LEU A 172 -16.49 -13.06 23.31
N HIS A 173 -17.65 -13.35 22.73
CA HIS A 173 -18.75 -12.41 22.59
C HIS A 173 -19.54 -12.28 23.90
N ASP A 174 -19.49 -11.09 24.51
CA ASP A 174 -20.17 -10.76 25.78
C ASP A 174 -20.64 -9.28 25.74
N PRO A 175 -21.63 -8.96 24.92
CA PRO A 175 -22.08 -7.58 24.75
C PRO A 175 -22.76 -7.05 26.03
N PRO A 176 -22.65 -5.75 26.35
CA PRO A 176 -21.89 -4.73 25.60
C PRO A 176 -20.42 -4.62 26.01
N ARG A 177 -19.91 -5.55 26.83
CA ARG A 177 -18.55 -5.47 27.38
C ARG A 177 -17.47 -5.87 26.39
N MET A 178 -17.77 -6.87 25.55
CA MET A 178 -16.83 -7.41 24.58
C MET A 178 -17.55 -7.85 23.31
N TRP A 179 -17.09 -7.34 22.18
CA TRP A 179 -17.47 -7.81 20.86
C TRP A 179 -16.48 -8.87 20.39
N GLY A 180 -16.97 -10.03 20.03
CA GLY A 180 -16.10 -11.16 19.65
C GLY A 180 -15.33 -10.88 18.35
N PHE A 181 -15.99 -10.25 17.39
CA PHE A 181 -15.38 -9.73 16.15
C PHE A 181 -16.08 -8.42 15.78
N GLU A 182 -15.34 -7.45 15.28
CA GLU A 182 -15.95 -6.22 14.80
C GLU A 182 -15.75 -6.09 13.30
N ALA A 183 -16.80 -6.40 12.54
CA ALA A 183 -16.82 -6.38 11.09
C ALA A 183 -17.05 -4.96 10.54
N ALA A 184 -16.52 -4.69 9.35
CA ALA A 184 -16.80 -3.45 8.62
C ALA A 184 -18.19 -3.51 7.98
N THR A 185 -19.08 -2.58 8.35
CA THR A 185 -20.49 -2.59 7.90
C THR A 185 -20.97 -1.24 7.36
N ASP A 186 -20.08 -0.23 7.24
CA ASP A 186 -20.40 1.07 6.68
C ASP A 186 -20.14 1.11 5.16
N PRO A 187 -21.19 1.08 4.31
CA PRO A 187 -21.03 1.05 2.86
C PRO A 187 -20.50 2.38 2.30
N SER A 188 -20.57 3.47 3.08
CA SER A 188 -20.03 4.77 2.66
C SER A 188 -18.49 4.79 2.63
N GLN A 189 -17.83 3.80 3.21
CA GLN A 189 -16.38 3.72 3.36
C GLN A 189 -15.80 2.55 2.56
N VAL A 190 -14.68 2.79 1.90
CA VAL A 190 -13.94 1.74 1.16
C VAL A 190 -13.49 0.58 2.07
N TYR A 191 -13.34 0.84 3.36
CA TYR A 191 -12.94 -0.14 4.35
C TYR A 191 -13.84 -1.38 4.38
N MET A 192 -15.16 -1.21 4.20
CA MET A 192 -16.09 -2.33 4.14
C MET A 192 -15.76 -3.27 2.97
N GLN A 193 -15.53 -2.71 1.78
CA GLN A 193 -15.14 -3.52 0.62
C GLN A 193 -13.78 -4.19 0.82
N GLN A 194 -12.81 -3.48 1.37
CA GLN A 194 -11.46 -4.01 1.62
C GLN A 194 -11.48 -5.22 2.57
N VAL A 195 -12.26 -5.15 3.65
CA VAL A 195 -12.40 -6.25 4.61
C VAL A 195 -13.16 -7.43 4.00
N PHE A 196 -14.26 -7.17 3.27
CA PHE A 196 -15.00 -8.21 2.57
C PHE A 196 -14.14 -8.90 1.50
N GLU A 197 -13.40 -8.12 0.70
CA GLU A 197 -12.51 -8.65 -0.35
C GLU A 197 -11.44 -9.58 0.25
N HIS A 198 -10.91 -9.29 1.45
CA HIS A 198 -9.95 -10.18 2.10
C HIS A 198 -10.55 -11.58 2.36
N PHE A 199 -11.79 -11.64 2.86
CA PHE A 199 -12.47 -12.92 3.04
C PHE A 199 -12.82 -13.58 1.70
N ALA A 200 -13.29 -12.83 0.73
CA ALA A 200 -13.59 -13.35 -0.59
C ALA A 200 -12.37 -13.95 -1.30
N LEU A 201 -11.23 -13.26 -1.25
CA LEU A 201 -9.95 -13.77 -1.75
C LEU A 201 -9.53 -15.06 -1.04
N SER A 202 -9.74 -15.16 0.30
CA SER A 202 -9.43 -16.38 1.06
C SER A 202 -10.32 -17.57 0.69
N ASN A 203 -11.49 -17.33 0.10
CA ASN A 203 -12.36 -18.37 -0.49
C ASN A 203 -12.19 -18.51 -2.01
N ASN A 204 -11.08 -17.99 -2.56
CA ASN A 204 -10.77 -18.05 -3.99
C ASN A 204 -11.86 -17.46 -4.90
N VAL A 205 -12.65 -16.50 -4.40
CA VAL A 205 -13.58 -15.75 -5.22
C VAL A 205 -12.79 -14.90 -6.22
N LYS A 206 -13.07 -15.06 -7.50
CA LYS A 206 -12.49 -14.28 -8.59
C LYS A 206 -13.47 -13.19 -9.03
N LEU A 207 -12.95 -12.06 -9.46
CA LEU A 207 -13.78 -10.99 -10.01
C LEU A 207 -14.30 -11.34 -11.41
N THR A 208 -13.47 -12.02 -12.18
CA THR A 208 -13.76 -12.35 -13.59
C THR A 208 -13.44 -13.80 -13.91
N THR A 209 -14.11 -14.33 -14.95
CA THR A 209 -13.74 -15.58 -15.62
C THR A 209 -12.38 -15.43 -16.31
N LYS A 210 -11.88 -16.53 -16.87
CA LYS A 210 -10.66 -16.52 -17.70
C LYS A 210 -10.82 -15.72 -18.98
N GLU A 211 -12.03 -15.62 -19.48
CA GLU A 211 -12.42 -14.84 -20.66
C GLU A 211 -12.54 -13.35 -20.35
N GLY A 212 -12.54 -13.00 -19.06
CA GLY A 212 -12.57 -11.62 -18.58
C GLY A 212 -13.97 -11.04 -18.33
N GLU A 213 -15.00 -11.88 -18.37
CA GLU A 213 -16.36 -11.52 -17.98
C GLU A 213 -16.46 -11.47 -16.44
N VAL A 214 -17.24 -10.53 -15.89
CA VAL A 214 -17.52 -10.50 -14.44
C VAL A 214 -18.21 -11.79 -14.02
N ASP A 215 -17.81 -12.39 -12.89
CA ASP A 215 -18.31 -13.67 -12.40
C ASP A 215 -18.34 -13.68 -10.87
N LEU A 216 -19.29 -12.93 -10.32
CA LEU A 216 -19.50 -12.83 -8.87
C LEU A 216 -20.70 -13.66 -8.38
N ASN A 217 -21.51 -14.23 -9.27
CA ASN A 217 -22.61 -15.10 -8.90
C ASN A 217 -22.17 -16.56 -8.80
N THR A 218 -21.27 -16.84 -7.87
CA THR A 218 -20.64 -18.15 -7.68
C THR A 218 -20.96 -18.75 -6.31
N PRO A 219 -20.90 -20.09 -6.14
CA PRO A 219 -21.03 -20.73 -4.83
C PRO A 219 -20.05 -20.19 -3.79
N ALA A 220 -18.79 -19.88 -4.18
CA ALA A 220 -17.78 -19.31 -3.30
C ALA A 220 -18.17 -17.90 -2.82
N MET A 221 -18.80 -17.07 -3.67
CA MET A 221 -19.30 -15.77 -3.27
C MET A 221 -20.48 -15.91 -2.28
N LEU A 222 -21.43 -16.81 -2.56
CA LEU A 222 -22.55 -17.07 -1.66
C LEU A 222 -22.07 -17.50 -0.27
N GLU A 223 -21.13 -18.43 -0.21
CA GLU A 223 -20.51 -18.87 1.04
C GLU A 223 -19.78 -17.71 1.77
N THR A 224 -19.13 -16.84 1.02
CA THR A 224 -18.44 -15.66 1.57
C THR A 224 -19.44 -14.66 2.16
N LEU A 225 -20.53 -14.40 1.49
CA LEU A 225 -21.60 -13.52 1.99
C LEU A 225 -22.19 -14.05 3.31
N GLU A 226 -22.52 -15.33 3.36
CA GLU A 226 -23.09 -15.96 4.56
C GLU A 226 -22.09 -15.97 5.73
N PHE A 227 -20.82 -16.26 5.46
CA PHE A 227 -19.75 -16.16 6.47
C PHE A 227 -19.63 -14.73 6.99
N TYR A 228 -19.60 -13.73 6.11
CA TYR A 228 -19.46 -12.33 6.52
C TYR A 228 -20.66 -11.88 7.37
N LYS A 229 -21.87 -12.29 7.01
CA LYS A 229 -23.08 -12.05 7.81
C LYS A 229 -23.02 -12.72 9.18
N ALA A 230 -22.52 -13.95 9.25
CA ALA A 230 -22.31 -14.63 10.54
C ALA A 230 -21.35 -13.84 11.44
N LEU A 231 -20.26 -13.27 10.88
CA LEU A 231 -19.32 -12.43 11.64
C LEU A 231 -19.98 -11.15 12.17
N THR A 232 -20.89 -10.53 11.41
CA THR A 232 -21.57 -9.31 11.88
C THR A 232 -22.45 -9.53 13.10
N SER A 233 -22.88 -10.76 13.37
CA SER A 233 -23.65 -11.09 14.59
C SER A 233 -22.83 -10.93 15.88
N PHE A 234 -21.51 -10.90 15.79
CA PHE A 234 -20.59 -10.69 16.91
C PHE A 234 -20.10 -9.24 17.02
N SER A 235 -20.62 -8.33 16.18
CA SER A 235 -20.24 -6.92 16.11
C SER A 235 -21.25 -6.00 16.79
N PRO A 236 -20.87 -4.77 17.18
CA PRO A 236 -21.84 -3.74 17.56
C PRO A 236 -22.86 -3.49 16.44
N PRO A 237 -24.10 -3.10 16.78
CA PRO A 237 -25.07 -2.70 15.76
C PRO A 237 -24.68 -1.37 15.10
N GLY A 238 -25.06 -1.18 13.85
CA GLY A 238 -24.89 0.07 13.10
C GLY A 238 -23.85 -0.02 11.98
N ASN A 239 -23.46 1.15 11.46
CA ASN A 239 -22.50 1.25 10.38
C ASN A 239 -21.09 1.43 10.97
N LEU A 240 -20.30 0.39 10.92
CA LEU A 240 -18.96 0.34 11.50
C LEU A 240 -17.92 0.56 10.41
N TYR A 241 -17.05 1.54 10.62
CA TYR A 241 -15.90 1.78 9.76
C TYR A 241 -14.59 1.79 10.58
N TRP A 242 -13.46 1.94 9.92
CA TRP A 242 -12.14 1.74 10.50
C TRP A 242 -11.87 2.50 11.82
N LEU A 243 -12.49 3.67 12.03
CA LEU A 243 -12.30 4.41 13.29
C LEU A 243 -13.00 3.72 14.46
N HIS A 244 -14.24 3.22 14.25
CA HIS A 244 -14.99 2.50 15.28
C HIS A 244 -14.22 1.24 15.69
N THR A 245 -13.86 0.37 14.73
CA THR A 245 -13.19 -0.90 14.99
C THR A 245 -11.86 -0.71 15.73
N ARG A 246 -11.07 0.29 15.34
CA ARG A 246 -9.83 0.63 16.05
C ARG A 246 -10.09 1.12 17.46
N MET A 247 -11.01 2.07 17.64
CA MET A 247 -11.33 2.60 18.97
C MET A 247 -11.81 1.52 19.90
N ASP A 248 -12.65 0.60 19.46
CA ASP A 248 -13.15 -0.50 20.28
C ASP A 248 -12.07 -1.49 20.63
N TYR A 249 -11.16 -1.80 19.70
CA TYR A 249 -9.99 -2.62 20.01
C TYR A 249 -9.03 -1.95 21.00
N LEU A 250 -8.69 -0.68 20.79
CA LEU A 250 -7.84 0.10 21.70
C LEU A 250 -8.49 0.33 23.08
N SER A 251 -9.82 0.34 23.13
CA SER A 251 -10.58 0.44 24.38
C SER A 251 -10.78 -0.92 25.09
N GLY A 252 -10.35 -2.01 24.48
CA GLY A 252 -10.52 -3.35 25.04
C GLY A 252 -11.92 -3.92 24.91
N ARG A 253 -12.76 -3.35 24.03
CA ARG A 253 -14.15 -3.78 23.78
C ARG A 253 -14.30 -4.71 22.57
N ALA A 254 -13.27 -4.86 21.73
CA ALA A 254 -13.25 -5.83 20.64
C ALA A 254 -12.14 -6.87 20.85
N ALA A 255 -12.49 -8.16 20.68
CA ALA A 255 -11.53 -9.26 20.78
C ALA A 255 -10.74 -9.45 19.50
N MET A 256 -11.37 -9.21 18.36
CA MET A 256 -10.77 -9.31 17.02
C MET A 256 -11.26 -8.19 16.10
N ILE A 257 -10.35 -7.67 15.29
CA ILE A 257 -10.64 -6.72 14.20
C ILE A 257 -9.76 -7.03 12.98
N ILE A 258 -10.13 -6.49 11.82
CA ILE A 258 -9.22 -6.39 10.69
C ILE A 258 -8.75 -4.94 10.55
N TRP A 259 -7.42 -4.75 10.48
CA TRP A 259 -6.85 -3.44 10.22
C TRP A 259 -5.46 -3.59 9.56
N SER A 260 -4.79 -2.48 9.32
CA SER A 260 -3.45 -2.42 8.74
C SER A 260 -2.36 -2.23 9.80
N PRO A 261 -1.06 -2.37 9.44
CA PRO A 261 0.05 -2.11 10.36
C PRO A 261 0.12 -0.67 10.90
N PHE A 262 -0.63 0.27 10.34
CA PHE A 262 -0.76 1.63 10.89
C PHE A 262 -1.22 1.69 12.35
N ILE A 263 -1.76 0.59 12.89
CA ILE A 263 -2.16 0.50 14.31
C ILE A 263 -0.97 0.22 15.26
N LEU A 264 0.20 -0.11 14.76
CA LEU A 264 1.33 -0.57 15.59
C LEU A 264 1.77 0.47 16.63
N ASP A 265 1.80 1.74 16.27
CA ASP A 265 2.16 2.83 17.16
C ASP A 265 1.06 3.13 18.20
N GLU A 266 -0.21 2.98 17.81
CA GLU A 266 -1.37 3.10 18.70
C GLU A 266 -1.37 1.98 19.76
N LEU A 267 -1.19 0.73 19.35
CA LEU A 267 -1.07 -0.43 20.26
C LEU A 267 0.09 -0.27 21.25
N SER A 268 1.16 0.42 20.80
CA SER A 268 2.34 0.70 21.61
C SER A 268 2.13 1.84 22.61
N GLY A 269 1.00 2.56 22.53
CA GLY A 269 0.68 3.71 23.38
C GLY A 269 1.54 4.95 23.06
N LEU A 270 2.00 5.09 21.80
CA LEU A 270 2.80 6.22 21.33
C LEU A 270 1.94 7.38 20.80
N ARG A 271 0.70 7.11 20.41
CA ARG A 271 -0.23 8.12 19.89
C ARG A 271 -1.00 8.81 21.01
N ARG A 272 -0.90 10.15 21.03
CA ARG A 272 -1.65 10.98 21.99
C ARG A 272 -3.06 11.28 21.54
N ASP A 273 -3.30 11.30 20.25
CA ASP A 273 -4.59 11.55 19.60
C ASP A 273 -5.47 10.29 19.55
N GLN A 274 -4.89 9.12 19.79
CA GLN A 274 -5.57 7.83 19.86
C GLN A 274 -5.10 7.07 21.12
N PRO A 275 -5.43 7.54 22.33
CA PRO A 275 -4.94 6.94 23.55
C PRO A 275 -5.60 5.58 23.80
N VAL A 276 -4.81 4.63 24.26
CA VAL A 276 -5.33 3.41 24.86
C VAL A 276 -6.10 3.77 26.13
N VAL A 277 -7.28 3.19 26.34
CA VAL A 277 -8.12 3.57 27.47
C VAL A 277 -7.51 3.26 28.84
N PRO A 278 -8.01 3.93 29.92
CA PRO A 278 -7.40 3.91 31.25
C PRO A 278 -7.12 2.53 31.82
N ASP A 279 -7.98 1.55 31.60
CA ASP A 279 -7.81 0.21 32.18
C ASP A 279 -6.66 -0.57 31.52
N ILE A 280 -6.42 -0.32 30.22
CA ILE A 280 -5.24 -0.84 29.51
C ILE A 280 -4.04 0.07 29.77
N ALA A 281 -4.23 1.38 29.81
CA ALA A 281 -3.15 2.35 30.06
C ALA A 281 -2.57 2.28 31.48
N ARG A 282 -3.30 1.76 32.47
CA ARG A 282 -2.78 1.43 33.83
C ARG A 282 -1.78 0.29 33.80
N LYS A 283 -1.78 -0.51 32.75
CA LYS A 283 -0.77 -1.52 32.50
C LYS A 283 0.47 -0.85 31.92
N GLU A 284 1.58 -1.56 31.91
CA GLU A 284 2.83 -1.06 31.35
C GLU A 284 2.68 -0.62 29.89
N GLN A 285 3.35 0.47 29.49
CA GLN A 285 3.39 0.94 28.09
C GLN A 285 3.74 -0.20 27.13
N GLY A 286 2.99 -0.32 26.04
CA GLY A 286 3.12 -1.41 25.07
C GLY A 286 2.50 -2.73 25.52
N TRP A 287 1.75 -2.75 26.64
CA TRP A 287 1.07 -3.97 27.07
C TRP A 287 0.13 -4.51 25.99
N LEU A 288 -0.65 -3.62 25.35
CA LEU A 288 -1.58 -4.02 24.29
C LEU A 288 -0.82 -4.54 23.05
N ALA A 289 0.29 -3.90 22.67
CA ALA A 289 1.14 -4.38 21.59
C ALA A 289 1.64 -5.82 21.84
N ARG A 290 2.10 -6.11 23.08
CA ARG A 290 2.55 -7.47 23.45
C ARG A 290 1.42 -8.49 23.54
N ASN A 291 0.19 -8.04 23.82
CA ASN A 291 -1.00 -8.90 23.93
C ASN A 291 -1.86 -8.91 22.65
N THR A 292 -1.41 -8.26 21.57
CA THR A 292 -2.02 -8.40 20.25
C THR A 292 -1.28 -9.45 19.43
N GLY A 293 -2.03 -10.39 18.85
CA GLY A 293 -1.56 -11.30 17.83
C GLY A 293 -1.98 -10.80 16.45
N PHE A 294 -1.21 -11.18 15.44
CA PHE A 294 -1.39 -10.76 14.05
C PHE A 294 -1.49 -11.99 13.14
N ILE A 295 -2.58 -12.11 12.40
CA ILE A 295 -2.72 -13.06 11.31
C ILE A 295 -2.62 -12.27 10.00
N THR A 296 -1.68 -12.62 9.17
CA THR A 296 -1.41 -11.95 7.90
C THR A 296 -2.23 -12.54 6.77
N SER A 297 -2.29 -13.87 6.70
CA SER A 297 -3.11 -14.58 5.70
C SER A 297 -4.25 -15.32 6.38
N ILE A 298 -5.45 -15.15 5.86
CA ILE A 298 -6.65 -15.86 6.34
C ILE A 298 -6.89 -17.05 5.42
N ARG A 299 -7.11 -18.22 6.02
CA ARG A 299 -7.49 -19.44 5.31
C ARG A 299 -9.01 -19.59 5.31
N GLY A 300 -9.58 -19.55 4.11
CA GLY A 300 -10.97 -19.85 3.85
C GLY A 300 -11.18 -21.31 3.44
N PRO A 301 -12.40 -21.69 3.02
CA PRO A 301 -12.73 -23.03 2.55
C PRO A 301 -11.93 -23.46 1.32
N SER A 302 -11.63 -22.54 0.39
CA SER A 302 -11.06 -22.85 -0.91
C SER A 302 -9.72 -22.19 -1.21
N GLY A 303 -9.15 -21.43 -0.24
CA GLY A 303 -7.90 -20.74 -0.46
C GLY A 303 -7.33 -20.08 0.80
N GLU A 304 -6.24 -19.37 0.60
CA GLU A 304 -5.59 -18.55 1.62
C GLU A 304 -5.11 -17.25 0.95
N ALA A 305 -5.38 -16.11 1.56
CA ALA A 305 -5.01 -14.83 1.01
C ALA A 305 -4.74 -13.78 2.09
N GLN A 306 -4.04 -12.72 1.67
CA GLN A 306 -3.94 -11.46 2.39
C GLN A 306 -4.30 -10.32 1.43
N TYR A 307 -5.26 -9.48 1.81
CA TYR A 307 -5.50 -8.23 1.10
C TYR A 307 -4.30 -7.31 1.24
N GLY A 308 -3.71 -6.87 0.13
CA GLY A 308 -2.54 -6.00 0.11
C GLY A 308 -2.78 -4.70 -0.65
N GLN A 309 -2.22 -3.61 -0.15
CA GLN A 309 -2.21 -2.30 -0.81
C GLN A 309 -0.75 -1.84 -1.01
N PRO A 310 -0.05 -2.35 -2.01
CA PRO A 310 1.28 -1.90 -2.35
C PRO A 310 1.25 -0.58 -3.12
N SER A 311 2.34 0.17 -2.99
CA SER A 311 2.66 1.35 -3.78
C SER A 311 3.91 1.11 -4.62
N TYR A 312 4.07 1.88 -5.69
CA TYR A 312 5.04 1.62 -6.72
C TYR A 312 5.77 2.89 -7.17
N PHE A 313 6.97 2.71 -7.69
CA PHE A 313 7.66 3.69 -8.51
C PHE A 313 7.44 3.35 -9.98
N GLY A 314 6.61 4.13 -10.67
CA GLY A 314 6.41 4.05 -12.12
C GLY A 314 7.42 4.93 -12.85
N ILE A 315 8.07 4.40 -13.88
CA ILE A 315 8.90 5.17 -14.80
C ILE A 315 8.04 5.53 -16.01
N SER A 316 7.90 6.81 -16.34
CA SER A 316 6.99 7.22 -17.41
C SER A 316 7.55 7.00 -18.82
N CYS A 317 6.67 7.01 -19.81
CA CYS A 317 7.10 6.89 -21.23
C CYS A 317 7.93 8.10 -21.69
N ASP A 318 7.72 9.29 -21.13
CA ASP A 318 8.46 10.51 -21.46
C ASP A 318 9.79 10.64 -20.70
N ALA A 319 10.08 9.74 -19.73
CA ALA A 319 11.23 9.84 -18.84
C ALA A 319 12.59 9.76 -19.57
N ASN A 320 13.59 10.42 -18.99
CA ASN A 320 14.98 10.00 -19.17
C ASN A 320 15.17 8.65 -18.44
N LYS A 321 15.04 7.54 -19.18
CA LYS A 321 14.99 6.17 -18.62
C LYS A 321 16.22 5.81 -17.80
N GLU A 322 17.40 6.26 -18.23
CA GLU A 322 18.65 5.97 -17.51
C GLU A 322 18.69 6.68 -16.16
N ALA A 323 18.43 7.98 -16.16
CA ALA A 323 18.42 8.79 -14.94
C ALA A 323 17.28 8.38 -13.99
N ALA A 324 16.08 8.14 -14.53
CA ALA A 324 14.93 7.64 -13.77
C ALA A 324 15.19 6.26 -13.14
N GLY A 325 15.78 5.34 -13.90
CA GLY A 325 16.18 4.02 -13.40
C GLY A 325 17.19 4.11 -12.26
N LYS A 326 18.22 4.96 -12.39
CA LYS A 326 19.20 5.21 -11.32
C LYS A 326 18.53 5.78 -10.07
N TRP A 327 17.57 6.70 -10.22
CA TRP A 327 16.82 7.26 -9.10
C TRP A 327 16.00 6.20 -8.36
N VAL A 328 15.23 5.39 -9.10
CA VAL A 328 14.43 4.31 -8.49
C VAL A 328 15.32 3.26 -7.81
N GLN A 329 16.46 2.90 -8.42
CA GLN A 329 17.45 2.02 -7.79
C GLN A 329 17.99 2.62 -6.49
N PHE A 330 18.33 3.92 -6.47
CA PHE A 330 18.80 4.60 -5.28
C PHE A 330 17.76 4.63 -4.16
N LEU A 331 16.50 4.95 -4.52
CA LEU A 331 15.37 4.90 -3.57
C LEU A 331 15.20 3.51 -2.93
N LEU A 332 15.48 2.45 -3.68
CA LEU A 332 15.32 1.06 -3.21
C LEU A 332 16.61 0.43 -2.66
N THR A 333 17.69 1.20 -2.56
CA THR A 333 18.96 0.76 -2.00
C THR A 333 19.40 1.69 -0.85
N GLU A 334 20.22 2.68 -1.13
CA GLU A 334 20.80 3.57 -0.13
C GLU A 334 19.76 4.49 0.53
N GLY A 335 18.77 4.91 -0.23
CA GLY A 335 17.64 5.73 0.25
C GLY A 335 16.52 4.95 0.93
N TYR A 336 16.52 3.59 0.86
CA TYR A 336 15.32 2.84 1.13
C TYR A 336 14.84 2.92 2.58
N LEU A 337 15.71 2.76 3.55
CA LEU A 337 15.32 2.88 4.96
C LEU A 337 14.85 4.29 5.33
N LYS A 338 15.40 5.34 4.70
CA LYS A 338 14.90 6.71 4.86
C LYS A 338 13.52 6.88 4.23
N TRP A 339 13.29 6.27 3.07
CA TRP A 339 11.98 6.24 2.42
C TRP A 339 10.93 5.56 3.31
N LEU A 340 11.25 4.39 3.88
CA LEU A 340 10.35 3.67 4.78
C LEU A 340 10.09 4.45 6.09
N ALA A 341 11.08 5.21 6.57
CA ALA A 341 10.94 6.03 7.78
C ALA A 341 9.95 7.19 7.63
N ILE A 342 9.51 7.53 6.43
CA ILE A 342 8.48 8.56 6.18
C ILE A 342 7.18 8.24 6.94
N ALA A 343 6.81 6.95 7.03
CA ALA A 343 5.68 6.44 7.81
C ALA A 343 5.95 4.96 8.14
N ALA A 344 6.86 4.70 9.06
CA ALA A 344 7.43 3.36 9.28
C ALA A 344 6.36 2.29 9.59
N GLU A 345 5.31 2.65 10.33
CA GLU A 345 4.19 1.76 10.66
C GLU A 345 3.35 1.34 9.45
N GLY A 346 3.29 2.17 8.41
CA GLY A 346 2.47 1.95 7.21
C GLY A 346 3.24 1.58 5.96
N LYS A 347 4.57 1.68 5.98
CA LYS A 347 5.46 1.40 4.85
C LYS A 347 6.28 0.15 5.10
N LEU A 348 5.69 -1.02 4.80
CA LEU A 348 6.43 -2.29 4.88
C LEU A 348 7.48 -2.36 3.76
N PRO A 349 8.67 -2.93 4.02
CA PRO A 349 9.67 -3.15 2.98
C PRO A 349 9.23 -4.25 2.02
N LEU A 350 8.71 -3.87 0.86
CA LEU A 350 8.36 -4.83 -0.21
C LEU A 350 9.60 -5.36 -0.94
N ARG A 351 10.73 -4.69 -0.82
CA ARG A 351 12.06 -5.23 -1.09
C ARG A 351 12.69 -5.63 0.25
N LYS A 352 12.82 -6.94 0.51
CA LYS A 352 13.24 -7.47 1.83
C LYS A 352 14.73 -7.28 2.12
N GLY A 353 15.57 -7.29 1.08
CA GLY A 353 17.01 -7.17 1.25
C GLY A 353 17.77 -7.02 -0.06
N THR A 354 18.99 -7.52 -0.08
CA THR A 354 19.86 -7.63 -1.27
C THR A 354 20.14 -9.09 -1.56
N PRO A 355 20.69 -9.44 -2.74
CA PRO A 355 21.10 -10.82 -3.03
C PRO A 355 22.07 -11.39 -1.99
N GLU A 356 22.97 -10.55 -1.45
CA GLU A 356 23.97 -10.95 -0.45
C GLU A 356 23.43 -10.95 0.99
N ARG A 357 22.40 -10.13 1.26
CA ARG A 357 21.77 -9.98 2.56
C ARG A 357 20.25 -9.95 2.40
N PRO A 358 19.58 -11.12 2.31
CA PRO A 358 18.16 -11.23 1.95
C PRO A 358 17.19 -10.49 2.88
N ASP A 359 17.54 -10.30 4.15
CA ASP A 359 16.70 -9.64 5.16
C ASP A 359 17.17 -8.22 5.54
N PHE A 360 18.11 -7.64 4.79
CA PHE A 360 18.76 -6.38 5.17
C PHE A 360 17.78 -5.24 5.48
N PHE A 361 16.76 -5.08 4.65
CA PHE A 361 15.78 -4.01 4.84
C PHE A 361 14.72 -4.36 5.90
N VAL A 362 14.42 -5.64 6.12
CA VAL A 362 13.54 -6.10 7.22
C VAL A 362 14.24 -5.85 8.57
N GLU A 363 15.53 -6.19 8.68
CA GLU A 363 16.36 -5.91 9.85
C GLU A 363 16.53 -4.40 10.08
N GLY A 364 16.58 -3.61 9.01
CA GLY A 364 16.62 -2.15 9.09
C GLY A 364 15.29 -1.56 9.56
N TRP A 365 14.19 -2.05 9.02
CA TRP A 365 12.85 -1.55 9.30
C TRP A 365 12.45 -1.68 10.77
N ILE A 366 12.75 -2.80 11.43
CA ILE A 366 12.47 -2.99 12.86
C ILE A 366 13.15 -1.94 13.75
N ASN A 367 14.24 -1.33 13.26
CA ASN A 367 15.00 -0.32 13.98
C ASN A 367 14.57 1.12 13.66
N LEU A 368 13.61 1.31 12.74
CA LEU A 368 13.03 2.63 12.47
C LEU A 368 12.19 3.11 13.63
N GLU A 369 12.12 4.43 13.77
CA GLU A 369 11.22 5.08 14.72
C GLU A 369 9.83 5.23 14.12
N PHE A 370 8.79 5.06 14.95
CA PHE A 370 7.39 5.24 14.62
C PHE A 370 6.66 5.96 15.76
N GLY A 371 5.43 6.43 15.55
CA GLY A 371 4.65 7.13 16.60
C GLY A 371 4.92 8.64 16.72
N GLY A 372 5.44 9.26 15.68
CA GLY A 372 5.59 10.72 15.58
C GLY A 372 6.47 11.33 16.70
N ALA A 373 6.02 12.43 17.31
CA ALA A 373 6.78 13.17 18.32
C ALA A 373 7.09 12.38 19.62
N SER A 374 6.37 11.30 19.89
CA SER A 374 6.64 10.39 21.02
C SER A 374 7.40 9.15 20.57
N GLY A 375 8.04 9.22 19.42
CA GLY A 375 8.62 8.13 18.67
C GLY A 375 9.52 7.19 19.47
N ALA A 376 9.44 5.92 19.09
CA ALA A 376 10.32 4.87 19.59
C ALA A 376 10.59 3.87 18.46
N ARG A 377 11.64 3.08 18.62
CA ARG A 377 11.94 2.02 17.64
C ARG A 377 10.86 0.94 17.68
N ILE A 378 10.51 0.40 16.52
CA ILE A 378 9.57 -0.73 16.38
C ILE A 378 10.05 -1.89 17.27
N SER A 379 11.34 -2.18 17.28
CA SER A 379 11.97 -3.24 18.10
C SER A 379 11.75 -3.13 19.61
N ARG A 380 11.32 -1.97 20.11
CA ARG A 380 10.99 -1.79 21.53
C ARG A 380 9.72 -2.54 21.92
N PHE A 381 8.79 -2.72 20.99
CA PHE A 381 7.45 -3.26 21.26
C PHE A 381 7.19 -4.58 20.56
N TYR A 382 7.84 -4.81 19.41
CA TYR A 382 7.61 -5.97 18.54
C TYR A 382 8.91 -6.74 18.32
N GLY A 383 8.86 -8.05 18.53
CA GLY A 383 9.97 -8.95 18.23
C GLY A 383 10.14 -9.18 16.73
N MET A 384 11.29 -9.71 16.35
CA MET A 384 11.62 -10.03 14.94
C MET A 384 10.65 -11.07 14.35
N ASP A 385 10.11 -11.97 15.16
CA ASP A 385 9.08 -12.95 14.76
C ASP A 385 7.79 -12.27 14.27
N VAL A 386 7.31 -11.26 15.00
CA VAL A 386 6.15 -10.46 14.58
C VAL A 386 6.45 -9.66 13.33
N VAL A 387 7.62 -9.01 13.30
CA VAL A 387 8.04 -8.21 12.14
C VAL A 387 8.14 -9.07 10.87
N ARG A 388 8.80 -10.24 10.97
CA ARG A 388 8.89 -11.17 9.83
C ARG A 388 7.51 -11.65 9.39
N ALA A 389 6.64 -12.03 10.31
CA ALA A 389 5.29 -12.47 9.96
C ALA A 389 4.52 -11.40 9.16
N ILE A 390 4.62 -10.13 9.57
CA ILE A 390 3.96 -9.01 8.88
C ILE A 390 4.58 -8.77 7.50
N VAL A 391 5.90 -8.71 7.40
CA VAL A 391 6.60 -8.44 6.12
C VAL A 391 6.47 -9.61 5.16
N ASP A 392 6.65 -10.85 5.63
CA ASP A 392 6.54 -12.05 4.79
C ASP A 392 5.11 -12.31 4.31
N GLY A 393 4.12 -11.82 5.05
CA GLY A 393 2.72 -11.79 4.60
C GLY A 393 2.55 -11.13 3.23
N ALA A 394 3.39 -10.15 2.88
CA ALA A 394 3.35 -9.50 1.58
C ALA A 394 3.60 -10.46 0.40
N ASP A 395 4.18 -11.63 0.61
CA ASP A 395 4.29 -12.65 -0.43
C ASP A 395 2.92 -13.20 -0.88
N ASN A 396 1.91 -13.08 -0.01
CA ASN A 396 0.54 -13.53 -0.25
C ASN A 396 -0.43 -12.38 -0.60
N PHE A 397 0.09 -11.17 -0.85
CA PHE A 397 -0.78 -10.06 -1.27
C PHE A 397 -1.55 -10.44 -2.52
N ASP A 398 -2.85 -10.30 -2.43
CA ASP A 398 -3.76 -10.46 -3.54
C ASP A 398 -4.81 -9.35 -3.55
N ARG A 399 -5.37 -9.10 -4.71
CA ARG A 399 -6.42 -8.11 -4.96
C ARG A 399 -7.26 -8.58 -6.15
N TRP A 400 -8.55 -8.35 -6.07
CA TRP A 400 -9.45 -8.66 -7.17
C TRP A 400 -9.02 -7.98 -8.47
N GLY A 401 -8.97 -8.74 -9.54
CA GLY A 401 -8.83 -8.27 -10.90
C GLY A 401 -7.47 -7.72 -11.31
N PHE A 402 -6.54 -7.50 -10.37
CA PHE A 402 -5.23 -6.93 -10.74
C PHE A 402 -4.37 -7.93 -11.50
N LYS A 403 -4.32 -9.18 -11.06
CA LYS A 403 -3.59 -10.26 -11.76
C LYS A 403 -4.19 -10.59 -13.13
N GLU A 404 -5.48 -10.29 -13.30
CA GLU A 404 -6.22 -10.47 -14.54
C GLU A 404 -6.20 -9.22 -15.44
N GLY A 405 -5.42 -8.19 -15.09
CA GLY A 405 -5.33 -6.93 -15.86
C GLY A 405 -6.58 -6.04 -15.76
N LYS A 406 -7.42 -6.22 -14.73
CA LYS A 406 -8.68 -5.49 -14.55
C LYS A 406 -8.61 -4.31 -13.58
N GLY A 407 -7.40 -3.77 -13.34
CA GLY A 407 -7.19 -2.61 -12.45
C GLY A 407 -8.18 -1.46 -12.67
N PRO A 408 -8.43 -0.99 -13.91
CA PRO A 408 -9.41 0.07 -14.19
C PRO A 408 -10.84 -0.27 -13.75
N LEU A 409 -11.27 -1.53 -13.88
CA LEU A 409 -12.56 -2.00 -13.39
C LEU A 409 -12.62 -1.94 -11.86
N ILE A 410 -11.58 -2.41 -11.19
CA ILE A 410 -11.47 -2.35 -9.73
C ILE A 410 -11.53 -0.91 -9.23
N PHE A 411 -10.82 0.01 -9.87
CA PHE A 411 -10.88 1.43 -9.53
C PHE A 411 -12.32 1.98 -9.61
N LYS A 412 -13.08 1.61 -10.67
CA LYS A 412 -14.50 1.98 -10.81
C LYS A 412 -15.33 1.43 -9.65
N ILE A 413 -15.17 0.13 -9.32
CA ILE A 413 -15.88 -0.55 -8.24
C ILE A 413 -15.66 0.17 -6.90
N TYR A 414 -14.41 0.45 -6.55
CA TYR A 414 -14.07 1.14 -5.32
C TYR A 414 -14.63 2.57 -5.26
N ARG A 415 -14.59 3.30 -6.37
CA ARG A 415 -15.12 4.66 -6.45
C ARG A 415 -16.64 4.70 -6.32
N THR A 416 -17.34 3.77 -6.92
CA THR A 416 -18.82 3.71 -6.89
C THR A 416 -19.34 3.03 -5.63
N LYS A 417 -18.51 2.23 -4.93
CA LYS A 417 -18.86 1.46 -3.73
C LYS A 417 -20.03 0.48 -3.94
N VAL A 418 -20.29 0.12 -5.18
CA VAL A 418 -21.44 -0.71 -5.57
C VAL A 418 -21.47 -2.05 -4.83
N ILE A 419 -20.32 -2.69 -4.63
CA ILE A 419 -20.23 -3.95 -3.88
C ILE A 419 -20.61 -3.74 -2.42
N SER A 420 -20.06 -2.70 -1.76
CA SER A 420 -20.40 -2.38 -0.35
C SER A 420 -21.88 -2.12 -0.14
N GLU A 421 -22.53 -1.38 -1.07
CA GLU A 421 -23.96 -1.11 -1.01
C GLU A 421 -24.79 -2.40 -1.11
N VAL A 422 -24.43 -3.30 -2.03
CA VAL A 422 -25.13 -4.58 -2.18
C VAL A 422 -24.92 -5.47 -0.94
N ILE A 423 -23.69 -5.55 -0.43
CA ILE A 423 -23.41 -6.30 0.81
C ILE A 423 -24.24 -5.73 1.97
N LYS A 424 -24.33 -4.41 2.12
CA LYS A 424 -25.09 -3.79 3.20
C LYS A 424 -26.56 -4.18 3.15
N ARG A 425 -27.18 -4.14 1.99
CA ARG A 425 -28.57 -4.58 1.81
C ARG A 425 -28.78 -6.05 2.19
N PHE A 426 -27.81 -6.92 1.90
CA PHE A 426 -27.83 -8.31 2.33
C PHE A 426 -27.69 -8.43 3.86
N LEU A 427 -26.78 -7.70 4.48
CA LEU A 427 -26.61 -7.69 5.92
C LEU A 427 -27.86 -7.18 6.67
N ASP A 428 -28.56 -6.21 6.07
CA ASP A 428 -29.81 -5.65 6.59
C ASP A 428 -31.05 -6.54 6.32
N ASN A 429 -30.87 -7.72 5.71
CA ASN A 429 -31.92 -8.66 5.32
C ASN A 429 -32.92 -8.10 4.29
N GLU A 430 -32.54 -7.11 3.50
CA GLU A 430 -33.37 -6.59 2.40
C GLU A 430 -33.37 -7.53 1.19
N ILE A 431 -32.29 -8.27 0.98
CA ILE A 431 -32.09 -9.23 -0.12
C ILE A 431 -31.41 -10.49 0.40
N THR A 432 -31.57 -11.59 -0.32
CA THR A 432 -30.91 -12.87 -0.06
C THR A 432 -29.46 -12.86 -0.55
N ALA A 433 -28.64 -13.83 -0.14
CA ALA A 433 -27.27 -13.98 -0.63
C ALA A 433 -27.22 -14.17 -2.15
N THR A 434 -28.17 -14.96 -2.70
CA THR A 434 -28.29 -15.19 -4.15
C THR A 434 -28.60 -13.88 -4.90
N GLU A 435 -29.60 -13.12 -4.42
CA GLU A 435 -29.91 -11.81 -5.01
C GLU A 435 -28.73 -10.83 -4.91
N ALA A 436 -27.99 -10.85 -3.80
CA ALA A 436 -26.80 -10.03 -3.64
C ALA A 436 -25.71 -10.39 -4.67
N ALA A 437 -25.39 -11.68 -4.82
CA ALA A 437 -24.41 -12.15 -5.79
C ALA A 437 -24.83 -11.81 -7.25
N GLU A 438 -26.08 -12.04 -7.61
CA GLU A 438 -26.63 -11.65 -8.92
C GLU A 438 -26.61 -10.14 -9.15
N MET A 439 -26.85 -9.34 -8.11
CA MET A 439 -26.78 -7.89 -8.22
C MET A 439 -25.35 -7.41 -8.42
N MET A 440 -24.37 -7.96 -7.69
CA MET A 440 -22.95 -7.64 -7.87
C MET A 440 -22.51 -7.96 -9.30
N ASP A 441 -22.87 -9.14 -9.80
CA ASP A 441 -22.53 -9.59 -11.14
C ASP A 441 -23.06 -8.67 -12.25
N ARG A 442 -24.23 -8.08 -12.06
CA ARG A 442 -24.85 -7.16 -13.04
C ARG A 442 -24.39 -5.71 -12.93
N LEU A 443 -23.99 -5.25 -11.73
CA LEU A 443 -23.69 -3.83 -11.46
C LEU A 443 -22.20 -3.49 -11.62
N VAL A 444 -21.32 -4.48 -11.58
CA VAL A 444 -19.88 -4.36 -11.81
C VAL A 444 -19.58 -4.38 -13.32
#